data_3b5d16aa89a841041f50dd6662b9bc01
#
_entry.id   3b5d16aa89a841041f50dd6662b9bc01
#
_cell.length_a   1.000
_cell.length_b   1.000
_cell.length_c   1.000
_cell.angle_alpha   90.00
_cell.angle_beta   90.00
_cell.angle_gamma   90.00
#
_symmetry.space_group_name_H-M   'P 1'
#
loop_
_entity.id
_entity.type
_entity.pdbx_description
1 polymer ?
#
loop_
_entity_poly.entity_id
_entity_poly.type
_entity_poly.pdbx_seq_one_letter_code
_entity_poly.pdbx_strand_id
1 'polypeptide(L)'
;MDPLVDRMAGAIVKSKRKSVIVLDFSGPGEKYTALGQAFANKFSMALGKSSDKFSVAARGQLSEALAKNNVPPSSFNDPLIALWLAGESHIQAVITGKITLSGNELGISVECHRTDSGKGVGSLKTTSTISAEMRDLMNKVLEYPDPKIDSSVPASGEAGYSYPACAYCPAASYDQRAVGHSYQGTVLLSVIVGADGRASNIVVLKALPYGLTARAVEAVSSWKFKPARDPHGSPAAVRQIVEVTFHLY
;
A
#
# COMPACT_ATOMS: atom_id res chain seq x y z
N MET A 1 -23.82 10.61 11.47
CA MET A 1 -23.15 9.56 10.65
C MET A 1 -24.16 8.85 9.75
N ASP A 2 -25.37 8.60 10.21
CA ASP A 2 -26.39 7.85 9.44
C ASP A 2 -26.68 8.42 8.04
N PRO A 3 -26.90 9.75 7.86
CA PRO A 3 -27.16 10.29 6.52
C PRO A 3 -25.98 10.10 5.53
N LEU A 4 -24.74 10.05 6.02
CA LEU A 4 -23.56 9.80 5.20
C LEU A 4 -23.52 8.35 4.73
N VAL A 5 -23.83 7.43 5.64
CA VAL A 5 -23.91 5.97 5.37
C VAL A 5 -25.00 5.67 4.37
N ASP A 6 -26.23 6.19 4.57
CA ASP A 6 -27.37 5.95 3.70
C ASP A 6 -27.14 6.43 2.27
N ARG A 7 -26.57 7.63 2.14
CA ARG A 7 -26.21 8.20 0.82
C ARG A 7 -25.14 7.36 0.11
N MET A 8 -24.12 6.88 0.85
CA MET A 8 -23.10 6.01 0.28
C MET A 8 -23.66 4.66 -0.13
N ALA A 9 -24.49 4.04 0.71
CA ALA A 9 -25.18 2.79 0.40
C ALA A 9 -26.04 2.94 -0.87
N GLY A 10 -26.80 4.02 -0.99
CA GLY A 10 -27.58 4.35 -2.20
C GLY A 10 -26.71 4.46 -3.46
N ALA A 11 -25.52 5.10 -3.36
CA ALA A 11 -24.57 5.21 -4.47
C ALA A 11 -23.99 3.85 -4.88
N ILE A 12 -23.62 3.00 -3.89
CA ILE A 12 -23.12 1.65 -4.13
C ILE A 12 -24.17 0.80 -4.85
N VAL A 13 -25.41 0.79 -4.34
CA VAL A 13 -26.54 0.03 -4.94
C VAL A 13 -26.80 0.51 -6.36
N LYS A 14 -26.85 1.84 -6.61
CA LYS A 14 -27.04 2.42 -7.94
C LYS A 14 -25.92 2.02 -8.90
N SER A 15 -24.70 1.88 -8.42
CA SER A 15 -23.55 1.44 -9.21
C SER A 15 -23.51 -0.08 -9.45
N LYS A 16 -24.44 -0.84 -8.87
CA LYS A 16 -24.55 -2.31 -8.94
C LYS A 16 -23.31 -3.05 -8.40
N ARG A 17 -22.59 -2.46 -7.43
CA ARG A 17 -21.47 -3.14 -6.76
C ARG A 17 -22.00 -4.05 -5.67
N LYS A 18 -21.47 -5.28 -5.59
CA LYS A 18 -21.91 -6.34 -4.69
C LYS A 18 -20.98 -6.55 -3.49
N SER A 19 -19.76 -6.03 -3.56
CA SER A 19 -18.77 -6.12 -2.48
C SER A 19 -17.95 -4.84 -2.42
N VAL A 20 -17.74 -4.33 -1.21
CA VAL A 20 -16.97 -3.12 -0.95
C VAL A 20 -16.07 -3.34 0.26
N ILE A 21 -14.98 -2.58 0.37
CA ILE A 21 -14.13 -2.54 1.55
C ILE A 21 -13.91 -1.10 1.98
N VAL A 22 -13.82 -0.87 3.29
CA VAL A 22 -13.56 0.44 3.89
C VAL A 22 -12.14 0.44 4.45
N LEU A 23 -11.28 1.31 3.94
CA LEU A 23 -9.94 1.53 4.46
C LEU A 23 -9.96 2.46 5.68
N ASP A 24 -8.85 2.54 6.40
CA ASP A 24 -8.69 3.52 7.46
C ASP A 24 -8.74 4.94 6.90
N PHE A 25 -9.38 5.86 7.62
CA PHE A 25 -9.45 7.25 7.19
C PHE A 25 -8.16 7.96 7.53
N SER A 26 -7.59 8.68 6.56
CA SER A 26 -6.43 9.53 6.79
C SER A 26 -6.83 10.77 7.59
N GLY A 27 -5.95 11.21 8.48
CA GLY A 27 -6.07 12.45 9.24
C GLY A 27 -5.29 13.61 8.62
N PRO A 28 -5.15 14.73 9.35
CA PRO A 28 -4.34 15.86 8.94
C PRO A 28 -2.90 15.44 8.61
N GLY A 29 -2.35 15.99 7.52
CA GLY A 29 -1.02 15.62 7.01
C GLY A 29 -0.95 14.20 6.45
N GLU A 30 -2.09 13.63 6.04
CA GLU A 30 -2.23 12.27 5.48
C GLU A 30 -1.77 11.14 6.42
N LYS A 31 -1.67 11.45 7.72
CA LYS A 31 -1.33 10.45 8.74
C LYS A 31 -2.54 9.59 9.07
N TYR A 32 -2.30 8.31 9.31
CA TYR A 32 -3.33 7.42 9.84
C TYR A 32 -3.31 7.48 11.36
N THR A 33 -4.51 7.65 11.96
CA THR A 33 -4.67 7.87 13.39
C THR A 33 -5.73 6.96 13.98
N ALA A 34 -5.70 6.77 15.29
CA ALA A 34 -6.74 5.99 15.97
C ALA A 34 -8.14 6.57 15.75
N LEU A 35 -8.28 7.89 15.56
CA LEU A 35 -9.55 8.52 15.19
C LEU A 35 -10.00 8.08 13.80
N GLY A 36 -9.10 8.11 12.81
CA GLY A 36 -9.39 7.68 11.44
C GLY A 36 -9.83 6.23 11.38
N GLN A 37 -9.14 5.36 12.10
CA GLN A 37 -9.51 3.95 12.21
C GLN A 37 -10.88 3.75 12.90
N ALA A 38 -11.15 4.47 14.00
CA ALA A 38 -12.43 4.41 14.71
C ALA A 38 -13.60 4.84 13.80
N PHE A 39 -13.44 5.94 13.04
CA PHE A 39 -14.44 6.38 12.06
C PHE A 39 -14.64 5.35 10.96
N ALA A 40 -13.59 4.83 10.40
CA ALA A 40 -13.67 3.82 9.34
C ALA A 40 -14.35 2.52 9.83
N ASN A 41 -14.04 2.08 11.06
CA ASN A 41 -14.70 0.92 11.67
C ASN A 41 -16.21 1.17 11.87
N LYS A 42 -16.57 2.32 12.45
CA LYS A 42 -17.97 2.68 12.68
C LYS A 42 -18.73 2.83 11.35
N PHE A 43 -18.09 3.44 10.35
CA PHE A 43 -18.66 3.58 9.01
C PHE A 43 -18.87 2.20 8.34
N SER A 44 -17.86 1.34 8.38
CA SER A 44 -17.90 -0.02 7.83
C SER A 44 -19.05 -0.84 8.44
N MET A 45 -19.17 -0.82 9.77
CA MET A 45 -20.24 -1.53 10.49
C MET A 45 -21.64 -1.00 10.13
N ALA A 46 -21.81 0.32 10.09
CA ALA A 46 -23.06 0.94 9.74
C ALA A 46 -23.45 0.67 8.28
N LEU A 47 -22.47 0.74 7.38
CA LEU A 47 -22.67 0.45 5.96
C LEU A 47 -23.08 -1.00 5.72
N GLY A 48 -22.50 -1.96 6.44
CA GLY A 48 -22.87 -3.37 6.36
C GLY A 48 -24.29 -3.67 6.83
N LYS A 49 -24.84 -2.80 7.68
CA LYS A 49 -26.24 -2.90 8.16
C LYS A 49 -27.25 -2.13 7.30
N SER A 50 -26.78 -1.26 6.42
CA SER A 50 -27.65 -0.34 5.67
C SER A 50 -28.33 -0.97 4.45
N SER A 51 -27.84 -2.11 3.96
CA SER A 51 -28.39 -2.78 2.77
C SER A 51 -27.95 -4.25 2.71
N ASP A 52 -28.82 -5.11 2.22
CA ASP A 52 -28.58 -6.51 1.87
C ASP A 52 -28.08 -6.70 0.42
N LYS A 53 -28.04 -5.62 -0.36
CA LYS A 53 -27.70 -5.65 -1.79
C LYS A 53 -26.21 -5.73 -2.07
N PHE A 54 -25.38 -5.51 -1.07
CA PHE A 54 -23.91 -5.63 -1.13
C PHE A 54 -23.35 -6.08 0.23
N SER A 55 -22.16 -6.64 0.21
CA SER A 55 -21.40 -7.00 1.41
C SER A 55 -20.24 -6.03 1.67
N VAL A 56 -19.89 -5.85 2.93
CA VAL A 56 -18.69 -5.10 3.33
C VAL A 56 -17.61 -6.10 3.74
N ALA A 57 -16.54 -6.15 2.98
CA ALA A 57 -15.43 -7.09 3.18
C ALA A 57 -14.62 -6.73 4.43
N ALA A 58 -14.11 -7.76 5.11
CA ALA A 58 -13.20 -7.58 6.23
C ALA A 58 -11.81 -7.13 5.74
N ARG A 59 -11.15 -6.23 6.49
CA ARG A 59 -9.81 -5.72 6.15
C ARG A 59 -8.74 -6.81 6.13
N GLY A 60 -8.91 -7.90 6.88
CA GLY A 60 -8.03 -9.06 6.86
C GLY A 60 -7.83 -9.66 5.46
N GLN A 61 -8.84 -9.61 4.60
CA GLN A 61 -8.72 -10.08 3.20
C GLN A 61 -7.68 -9.27 2.42
N LEU A 62 -7.58 -7.97 2.67
CA LEU A 62 -6.56 -7.14 2.04
C LEU A 62 -5.15 -7.45 2.61
N SER A 63 -5.05 -7.74 3.88
CA SER A 63 -3.77 -8.12 4.51
C SER A 63 -3.22 -9.42 3.93
N GLU A 64 -4.08 -10.40 3.66
CA GLU A 64 -3.70 -11.64 2.96
C GLU A 64 -3.25 -11.36 1.52
N ALA A 65 -3.96 -10.48 0.81
CA ALA A 65 -3.59 -10.08 -0.55
C ALA A 65 -2.24 -9.33 -0.59
N LEU A 66 -1.95 -8.46 0.40
CA LEU A 66 -0.64 -7.82 0.55
C LEU A 66 0.48 -8.86 0.65
N ALA A 67 0.34 -9.82 1.58
CA ALA A 67 1.34 -10.86 1.80
C ALA A 67 1.57 -11.71 0.54
N LYS A 68 0.50 -12.14 -0.13
CA LYS A 68 0.55 -12.93 -1.37
C LYS A 68 1.29 -12.21 -2.51
N ASN A 69 1.19 -10.89 -2.58
CA ASN A 69 1.79 -10.08 -3.64
C ASN A 69 3.13 -9.44 -3.23
N ASN A 70 3.72 -9.84 -2.11
CA ASN A 70 4.94 -9.24 -1.55
C ASN A 70 4.85 -7.73 -1.36
N VAL A 71 3.67 -7.22 -1.03
CA VAL A 71 3.43 -5.79 -0.78
C VAL A 71 3.58 -5.53 0.72
N PRO A 72 4.39 -4.55 1.14
CA PRO A 72 4.58 -4.28 2.55
C PRO A 72 3.29 -3.77 3.22
N PRO A 73 3.04 -4.12 4.49
CA PRO A 73 1.87 -3.65 5.25
C PRO A 73 1.73 -2.13 5.28
N SER A 74 2.84 -1.38 5.23
CA SER A 74 2.85 0.09 5.13
C SER A 74 2.15 0.63 3.87
N SER A 75 2.04 -0.18 2.81
CA SER A 75 1.32 0.17 1.57
C SER A 75 -0.20 -0.05 1.66
N PHE A 76 -0.73 -0.57 2.79
CA PHE A 76 -2.15 -0.87 2.96
C PHE A 76 -3.06 0.33 2.66
N ASN A 77 -2.58 1.51 2.95
CA ASN A 77 -3.34 2.76 2.83
C ASN A 77 -3.00 3.56 1.55
N ASP A 78 -2.14 3.03 0.67
CA ASP A 78 -1.98 3.60 -0.67
C ASP A 78 -3.25 3.29 -1.48
N PRO A 79 -4.01 4.31 -1.93
CA PRO A 79 -5.29 4.08 -2.61
C PRO A 79 -5.17 3.25 -3.89
N LEU A 80 -4.07 3.36 -4.64
CA LEU A 80 -3.85 2.61 -5.88
C LEU A 80 -3.53 1.14 -5.58
N ILE A 81 -2.68 0.90 -4.59
CA ILE A 81 -2.37 -0.45 -4.11
C ILE A 81 -3.63 -1.11 -3.57
N ALA A 82 -4.40 -0.39 -2.75
CA ALA A 82 -5.64 -0.90 -2.17
C ALA A 82 -6.70 -1.22 -3.24
N LEU A 83 -6.87 -0.35 -4.26
CA LEU A 83 -7.78 -0.60 -5.38
C LEU A 83 -7.38 -1.84 -6.16
N TRP A 84 -6.10 -1.99 -6.47
CA TRP A 84 -5.59 -3.16 -7.17
C TRP A 84 -5.79 -4.44 -6.35
N LEU A 85 -5.35 -4.48 -5.09
CA LEU A 85 -5.45 -5.66 -4.24
C LEU A 85 -6.90 -6.05 -3.93
N ALA A 86 -7.78 -5.06 -3.75
CA ALA A 86 -9.21 -5.30 -3.59
C ALA A 86 -9.79 -5.98 -4.85
N GLY A 87 -9.39 -5.51 -6.04
CA GLY A 87 -9.77 -6.14 -7.31
C GLY A 87 -9.30 -7.60 -7.42
N GLU A 88 -8.03 -7.88 -7.07
CA GLU A 88 -7.49 -9.25 -7.01
C GLU A 88 -8.24 -10.14 -5.99
N SER A 89 -8.79 -9.54 -4.94
CA SER A 89 -9.60 -10.22 -3.93
C SER A 89 -11.11 -10.27 -4.28
N HIS A 90 -11.47 -9.98 -5.53
CA HIS A 90 -12.86 -9.93 -6.02
C HIS A 90 -13.75 -8.90 -5.29
N ILE A 91 -13.17 -7.92 -4.63
CA ILE A 91 -13.87 -6.77 -4.03
C ILE A 91 -14.07 -5.71 -5.14
N GLN A 92 -15.30 -5.25 -5.31
CA GLN A 92 -15.69 -4.44 -6.48
C GLN A 92 -15.55 -2.93 -6.27
N ALA A 93 -15.43 -2.47 -5.02
CA ALA A 93 -15.15 -1.08 -4.74
C ALA A 93 -14.39 -0.88 -3.42
N VAL A 94 -13.59 0.17 -3.36
CA VAL A 94 -12.83 0.60 -2.18
C VAL A 94 -13.37 1.94 -1.72
N ILE A 95 -13.60 2.06 -0.42
CA ILE A 95 -14.01 3.28 0.25
C ILE A 95 -12.84 3.81 1.05
N THR A 96 -12.45 5.04 0.75
CA THR A 96 -11.43 5.81 1.47
C THR A 96 -12.09 6.97 2.21
N GLY A 97 -11.46 7.45 3.27
CA GLY A 97 -11.92 8.62 3.99
C GLY A 97 -10.77 9.54 4.37
N LYS A 98 -11.07 10.83 4.46
CA LYS A 98 -10.13 11.85 4.90
C LYS A 98 -10.77 12.69 5.99
N ILE A 99 -10.03 12.89 7.07
CA ILE A 99 -10.41 13.76 8.18
C ILE A 99 -9.57 15.02 8.11
N THR A 100 -10.21 16.16 8.18
CA THR A 100 -9.57 17.48 8.26
C THR A 100 -9.98 18.18 9.55
N LEU A 101 -9.13 19.06 10.06
CA LEU A 101 -9.42 19.86 11.25
C LEU A 101 -9.17 21.32 10.95
N SER A 102 -10.17 22.16 11.23
CA SER A 102 -10.08 23.61 11.17
C SER A 102 -10.64 24.21 12.47
N GLY A 103 -9.76 24.66 13.35
CA GLY A 103 -10.16 25.07 14.71
C GLY A 103 -10.84 23.93 15.47
N ASN A 104 -12.13 24.08 15.76
CA ASN A 104 -12.98 23.07 16.41
C ASN A 104 -13.87 22.29 15.44
N GLU A 105 -13.79 22.56 14.16
CA GLU A 105 -14.59 21.90 13.14
C GLU A 105 -13.82 20.72 12.53
N LEU A 106 -14.40 19.53 12.63
CA LEU A 106 -13.91 18.29 12.04
C LEU A 106 -14.63 18.07 10.71
N GLY A 107 -13.88 18.15 9.61
CA GLY A 107 -14.39 17.77 8.29
C GLY A 107 -14.12 16.29 8.03
N ILE A 108 -15.11 15.58 7.51
CA ILE A 108 -15.00 14.17 7.10
C ILE A 108 -15.43 14.07 5.65
N SER A 109 -14.55 13.59 4.78
CA SER A 109 -14.87 13.25 3.41
C SER A 109 -14.70 11.76 3.20
N VAL A 110 -15.63 11.16 2.47
CA VAL A 110 -15.63 9.72 2.15
C VAL A 110 -15.84 9.56 0.66
N GLU A 111 -14.99 8.79 0.01
CA GLU A 111 -15.02 8.52 -1.40
C GLU A 111 -15.07 7.02 -1.66
N CYS A 112 -15.82 6.63 -2.67
CA CYS A 112 -15.92 5.23 -3.12
C CYS A 112 -15.47 5.13 -4.56
N HIS A 113 -14.53 4.24 -4.84
CA HIS A 113 -13.96 4.03 -6.17
C HIS A 113 -14.08 2.56 -6.59
N ARG A 114 -14.36 2.35 -7.86
CA ARG A 114 -14.46 1.01 -8.47
C ARG A 114 -13.08 0.39 -8.65
N THR A 115 -12.93 -0.87 -8.33
CA THR A 115 -11.65 -1.60 -8.49
C THR A 115 -11.33 -1.91 -9.95
N ASP A 116 -12.35 -2.05 -10.81
CA ASP A 116 -12.18 -2.39 -12.23
C ASP A 116 -11.68 -1.21 -13.10
N SER A 117 -11.92 0.04 -12.67
CA SER A 117 -11.65 1.21 -13.51
C SER A 117 -11.13 2.44 -12.74
N GLY A 118 -11.04 2.36 -11.41
CA GLY A 118 -10.71 3.52 -10.57
C GLY A 118 -11.76 4.64 -10.56
N LYS A 119 -12.85 4.51 -11.33
CA LYS A 119 -13.88 5.57 -11.42
C LYS A 119 -14.65 5.71 -10.12
N GLY A 120 -14.97 6.95 -9.75
CA GLY A 120 -15.77 7.27 -8.57
C GLY A 120 -17.19 6.68 -8.64
N VAL A 121 -17.63 6.11 -7.53
CA VAL A 121 -19.01 5.65 -7.30
C VAL A 121 -19.78 6.72 -6.55
N GLY A 122 -19.15 7.39 -5.59
CA GLY A 122 -19.73 8.45 -4.79
C GLY A 122 -18.65 9.19 -3.99
N SER A 123 -18.89 10.46 -3.74
CA SER A 123 -18.08 11.31 -2.86
C SER A 123 -19.03 12.09 -1.96
N LEU A 124 -18.78 12.04 -0.66
CA LEU A 124 -19.63 12.64 0.36
C LEU A 124 -18.78 13.41 1.36
N LYS A 125 -19.33 14.50 1.90
CA LYS A 125 -18.68 15.30 2.94
C LYS A 125 -19.66 15.63 4.05
N THR A 126 -19.14 15.70 5.27
CA THR A 126 -19.88 16.16 6.43
C THR A 126 -18.93 16.87 7.39
N THR A 127 -19.48 17.69 8.28
CA THR A 127 -18.72 18.33 9.34
C THR A 127 -19.32 18.01 10.70
N SER A 128 -18.53 18.12 11.75
CA SER A 128 -18.90 17.93 13.14
C SER A 128 -17.98 18.72 14.04
N THR A 129 -18.39 19.02 15.26
CA THR A 129 -17.50 19.59 16.27
C THR A 129 -16.62 18.49 16.84
N ILE A 130 -15.31 18.76 16.97
CA ILE A 130 -14.37 17.82 17.57
C ILE A 130 -14.48 17.86 19.10
N SER A 131 -14.61 16.68 19.74
CA SER A 131 -14.53 16.54 21.20
C SER A 131 -13.08 16.40 21.68
N ALA A 132 -12.84 16.54 22.99
CA ALA A 132 -11.54 16.29 23.59
C ALA A 132 -11.07 14.84 23.32
N GLU A 133 -11.95 13.85 23.48
CA GLU A 133 -11.66 12.45 23.20
C GLU A 133 -11.26 12.23 21.74
N MET A 134 -11.95 12.86 20.79
CA MET A 134 -11.58 12.79 19.36
C MET A 134 -10.21 13.40 19.09
N ARG A 135 -9.83 14.49 19.80
CA ARG A 135 -8.48 15.06 19.68
C ARG A 135 -7.41 14.10 20.19
N ASP A 136 -7.65 13.43 21.30
CA ASP A 136 -6.71 12.45 21.85
C ASP A 136 -6.52 11.28 20.89
N LEU A 137 -7.60 10.78 20.27
CA LEU A 137 -7.52 9.74 19.26
C LEU A 137 -6.83 10.22 17.97
N MET A 138 -6.99 11.49 17.60
CA MET A 138 -6.32 12.08 16.44
C MET A 138 -4.81 12.19 16.64
N ASN A 139 -4.36 12.44 17.87
CA ASN A 139 -2.94 12.52 18.21
C ASN A 139 -2.25 11.14 18.27
N LYS A 140 -3.02 10.05 18.36
CA LYS A 140 -2.48 8.68 18.32
C LYS A 140 -2.29 8.25 16.89
N VAL A 141 -1.07 8.47 16.37
CA VAL A 141 -0.69 8.00 15.02
C VAL A 141 -0.59 6.49 15.03
N LEU A 142 -1.17 5.86 14.02
CA LEU A 142 -1.04 4.42 13.77
C LEU A 142 0.20 4.20 12.90
N GLU A 143 1.11 3.40 13.41
CA GLU A 143 2.25 2.94 12.64
C GLU A 143 1.88 1.60 11.99
N TYR A 144 1.92 1.57 10.67
CA TYR A 144 1.92 0.31 9.95
C TYR A 144 3.36 -0.21 9.93
N PRO A 145 3.58 -1.45 10.33
CA PRO A 145 4.94 -1.95 10.44
C PRO A 145 5.65 -1.86 9.09
N ASP A 146 6.76 -1.14 9.09
CA ASP A 146 7.67 -1.16 7.95
C ASP A 146 8.23 -2.57 7.75
N PRO A 147 8.57 -2.93 6.52
CA PRO A 147 9.19 -4.21 6.24
C PRO A 147 10.47 -4.36 7.09
N LYS A 148 10.61 -5.49 7.76
CA LYS A 148 11.80 -5.77 8.54
C LYS A 148 12.99 -5.97 7.62
N ILE A 149 13.88 -4.99 7.61
CA ILE A 149 15.18 -5.06 6.95
C ILE A 149 16.16 -5.73 7.90
N ASP A 150 16.91 -6.70 7.41
CA ASP A 150 17.97 -7.34 8.19
C ASP A 150 19.14 -6.35 8.39
N SER A 151 19.18 -5.72 9.55
CA SER A 151 20.23 -4.77 9.93
C SER A 151 21.53 -5.45 10.42
N SER A 152 21.57 -6.77 10.55
CA SER A 152 22.79 -7.49 10.92
C SER A 152 23.82 -7.53 9.78
N VAL A 153 23.37 -7.32 8.53
CA VAL A 153 24.22 -7.23 7.34
C VAL A 153 24.54 -5.75 7.08
N PRO A 154 25.83 -5.37 6.93
CA PRO A 154 26.21 -3.99 6.70
C PRO A 154 25.61 -3.46 5.39
N ALA A 155 25.28 -2.15 5.36
CA ALA A 155 24.85 -1.52 4.14
C ALA A 155 26.03 -1.29 3.19
N SER A 156 25.79 -1.40 1.89
CA SER A 156 26.79 -1.10 0.88
C SER A 156 27.24 0.37 0.99
N GLY A 157 28.53 0.63 0.88
CA GLY A 157 29.13 1.95 1.04
C GLY A 157 29.32 2.40 2.49
N GLU A 158 28.84 1.63 3.49
CA GLU A 158 29.07 1.92 4.91
C GLU A 158 30.24 1.10 5.48
N ALA A 159 30.87 1.61 6.55
CA ALA A 159 31.92 0.95 7.29
C ALA A 159 33.07 0.38 6.41
N GLY A 160 33.34 1.00 5.26
CA GLY A 160 34.41 0.56 4.33
C GLY A 160 34.01 -0.58 3.37
N TYR A 161 32.76 -1.02 3.40
CA TYR A 161 32.24 -1.98 2.42
C TYR A 161 31.99 -1.29 1.07
N SER A 162 32.40 -1.93 -0.03
CA SER A 162 32.14 -1.40 -1.37
C SER A 162 30.69 -1.64 -1.81
N TYR A 163 30.29 -1.03 -2.92
CA TYR A 163 29.02 -1.34 -3.58
C TYR A 163 29.13 -2.62 -4.42
N PRO A 164 28.12 -3.48 -4.42
CA PRO A 164 28.04 -4.54 -5.41
C PRO A 164 27.72 -3.93 -6.77
N ALA A 165 28.18 -4.56 -7.85
CA ALA A 165 27.90 -4.11 -9.21
C ALA A 165 27.08 -5.15 -9.96
N CYS A 166 26.23 -4.70 -10.89
CA CYS A 166 25.51 -5.63 -11.76
C CYS A 166 26.48 -6.42 -12.65
N ALA A 167 26.41 -7.76 -12.60
CA ALA A 167 27.09 -8.63 -13.56
C ALA A 167 26.12 -9.11 -14.65
N TYR A 168 24.87 -9.42 -14.26
CA TYR A 168 23.78 -9.79 -15.16
C TYR A 168 22.45 -9.44 -14.49
N CYS A 169 21.81 -8.36 -14.93
CA CYS A 169 20.58 -7.80 -14.34
C CYS A 169 19.58 -7.51 -15.46
N PRO A 170 18.93 -8.55 -16.01
CA PRO A 170 17.95 -8.34 -17.07
C PRO A 170 16.78 -7.49 -16.55
N ALA A 171 16.20 -6.68 -17.44
CA ALA A 171 15.04 -5.88 -17.13
C ALA A 171 13.87 -6.77 -16.66
N ALA A 172 13.11 -6.29 -15.70
CA ALA A 172 11.90 -6.96 -15.27
C ALA A 172 10.85 -6.95 -16.39
N SER A 173 10.16 -8.07 -16.56
CA SER A 173 9.05 -8.17 -17.51
C SER A 173 7.88 -7.30 -17.07
N TYR A 174 7.20 -6.67 -18.02
CA TYR A 174 5.98 -5.92 -17.74
C TYR A 174 4.79 -6.85 -17.52
N ASP A 175 3.92 -6.53 -16.56
CA ASP A 175 2.65 -7.24 -16.42
C ASP A 175 1.61 -6.63 -17.36
N GLN A 176 0.82 -7.47 -18.04
CA GLN A 176 -0.18 -7.04 -19.03
C GLN A 176 -1.26 -6.15 -18.41
N ARG A 177 -1.58 -6.33 -17.13
CA ARG A 177 -2.52 -5.48 -16.39
C ARG A 177 -1.98 -4.07 -16.25
N ALA A 178 -0.68 -3.92 -15.94
CA ALA A 178 -0.05 -2.61 -15.86
C ALA A 178 0.03 -1.93 -17.24
N VAL A 179 0.28 -2.68 -18.31
CA VAL A 179 0.20 -2.18 -19.69
C VAL A 179 -1.20 -1.65 -20.00
N GLY A 180 -2.24 -2.42 -19.68
CA GLY A 180 -3.64 -2.03 -19.90
C GLY A 180 -4.07 -0.77 -19.15
N HIS A 181 -3.39 -0.44 -18.05
CA HIS A 181 -3.60 0.78 -17.26
C HIS A 181 -2.58 1.88 -17.57
N SER A 182 -1.67 1.67 -18.51
CA SER A 182 -0.55 2.58 -18.83
C SER A 182 0.25 2.99 -17.58
N TYR A 183 0.38 2.06 -16.63
CA TYR A 183 0.97 2.35 -15.32
C TYR A 183 2.49 2.21 -15.36
N GLN A 184 3.19 3.26 -14.92
CA GLN A 184 4.66 3.34 -14.88
C GLN A 184 5.12 3.71 -13.48
N GLY A 185 6.38 3.43 -13.14
CA GLY A 185 6.96 3.80 -11.86
C GLY A 185 8.17 2.95 -11.48
N THR A 186 8.63 3.13 -10.24
CA THR A 186 9.81 2.45 -9.70
C THR A 186 9.45 1.69 -8.43
N VAL A 187 9.74 0.39 -8.41
CA VAL A 187 9.73 -0.46 -7.22
C VAL A 187 11.07 -0.30 -6.51
N LEU A 188 11.04 -0.08 -5.19
CA LEU A 188 12.25 -0.07 -4.36
C LEU A 188 12.32 -1.36 -3.55
N LEU A 189 13.46 -2.02 -3.62
CA LEU A 189 13.74 -3.27 -2.92
C LEU A 189 14.98 -3.11 -2.05
N SER A 190 14.95 -3.64 -0.83
CA SER A 190 16.15 -3.92 -0.07
C SER A 190 16.54 -5.38 -0.30
N VAL A 191 17.76 -5.62 -0.70
CA VAL A 191 18.26 -6.97 -0.97
C VAL A 191 19.58 -7.21 -0.25
N ILE A 192 19.86 -8.44 0.16
CA ILE A 192 21.19 -8.86 0.57
C ILE A 192 21.87 -9.46 -0.65
N VAL A 193 22.96 -8.83 -1.09
CA VAL A 193 23.86 -9.38 -2.09
C VAL A 193 24.95 -10.17 -1.37
N GLY A 194 24.93 -11.47 -1.51
CA GLY A 194 25.89 -12.37 -0.89
C GLY A 194 27.31 -12.25 -1.44
N ALA A 195 28.30 -12.80 -0.77
CA ALA A 195 29.67 -12.91 -1.25
C ALA A 195 29.79 -13.74 -2.54
N ASP A 196 28.78 -14.55 -2.84
CA ASP A 196 28.63 -15.31 -4.08
C ASP A 196 27.98 -14.48 -5.23
N GLY A 197 27.62 -13.23 -4.96
CA GLY A 197 26.96 -12.34 -5.90
C GLY A 197 25.48 -12.62 -6.14
N ARG A 198 24.82 -13.43 -5.33
CA ARG A 198 23.37 -13.70 -5.46
C ARG A 198 22.56 -12.78 -4.56
N ALA A 199 21.39 -12.37 -5.08
CA ALA A 199 20.41 -11.64 -4.28
C ALA A 199 19.62 -12.61 -3.39
N SER A 200 19.46 -12.23 -2.13
CA SER A 200 18.65 -12.94 -1.14
C SER A 200 17.93 -11.94 -0.22
N ASN A 201 17.04 -12.41 0.66
CA ASN A 201 16.30 -11.60 1.60
C ASN A 201 15.74 -10.30 0.94
N ILE A 202 14.97 -10.50 -0.14
CA ILE A 202 14.39 -9.40 -0.91
C ILE A 202 13.18 -8.85 -0.16
N VAL A 203 13.27 -7.60 0.28
CA VAL A 203 12.25 -6.88 1.02
C VAL A 203 11.74 -5.72 0.19
N VAL A 204 10.43 -5.65 -0.03
CA VAL A 204 9.81 -4.55 -0.78
C VAL A 204 9.70 -3.32 0.11
N LEU A 205 10.34 -2.21 -0.26
CA LEU A 205 10.26 -0.92 0.44
C LEU A 205 9.19 -0.02 -0.16
N LYS A 206 9.05 -0.03 -1.49
CA LYS A 206 8.02 0.70 -2.23
C LYS A 206 7.43 -0.20 -3.29
N ALA A 207 6.13 -0.44 -3.18
CA ALA A 207 5.39 -1.27 -4.11
C ALA A 207 4.80 -0.48 -5.28
N LEU A 208 4.50 -1.19 -6.38
CA LEU A 208 3.66 -0.72 -7.48
C LEU A 208 2.50 -1.70 -7.70
N PRO A 209 1.32 -1.22 -8.14
CA PRO A 209 0.16 -2.05 -8.41
C PRO A 209 0.31 -2.90 -9.68
N TYR A 210 -0.75 -3.63 -10.00
CA TYR A 210 -0.92 -4.39 -11.25
C TYR A 210 0.17 -5.42 -11.53
N GLY A 211 0.69 -6.07 -10.47
CA GLY A 211 1.68 -7.13 -10.59
C GLY A 211 3.13 -6.65 -10.77
N LEU A 212 3.39 -5.36 -10.94
CA LEU A 212 4.75 -4.83 -11.17
C LEU A 212 5.70 -5.14 -10.01
N THR A 213 5.22 -5.08 -8.76
CA THR A 213 6.03 -5.46 -7.59
C THR A 213 6.49 -6.92 -7.68
N ALA A 214 5.60 -7.84 -8.02
CA ALA A 214 5.95 -9.25 -8.17
C ALA A 214 6.98 -9.46 -9.29
N ARG A 215 6.82 -8.77 -10.42
CA ARG A 215 7.79 -8.82 -11.54
C ARG A 215 9.16 -8.26 -11.15
N ALA A 216 9.20 -7.19 -10.34
CA ALA A 216 10.46 -6.65 -9.84
C ALA A 216 11.17 -7.67 -8.91
N VAL A 217 10.44 -8.28 -7.97
CA VAL A 217 11.00 -9.30 -7.07
C VAL A 217 11.50 -10.52 -7.84
N GLU A 218 10.72 -11.02 -8.82
CA GLU A 218 11.09 -12.13 -9.69
C GLU A 218 12.38 -11.83 -10.46
N ALA A 219 12.48 -10.66 -11.10
CA ALA A 219 13.66 -10.25 -11.83
C ALA A 219 14.90 -10.20 -10.92
N VAL A 220 14.81 -9.47 -9.79
CA VAL A 220 15.94 -9.27 -8.88
C VAL A 220 16.40 -10.58 -8.25
N SER A 221 15.49 -11.53 -8.00
CA SER A 221 15.85 -12.86 -7.49
C SER A 221 16.75 -13.66 -8.46
N SER A 222 16.68 -13.36 -9.75
CA SER A 222 17.48 -13.99 -10.80
C SER A 222 18.77 -13.24 -11.11
N TRP A 223 18.94 -12.01 -10.61
CA TRP A 223 20.09 -11.17 -10.90
C TRP A 223 21.38 -11.74 -10.33
N LYS A 224 22.47 -11.46 -11.04
CA LYS A 224 23.82 -11.80 -10.61
C LYS A 224 24.62 -10.51 -10.46
N PHE A 225 25.26 -10.39 -9.32
CA PHE A 225 26.10 -9.26 -8.98
C PHE A 225 27.57 -9.66 -8.90
N LYS A 226 28.46 -8.72 -9.18
CA LYS A 226 29.82 -8.78 -8.64
C LYS A 226 29.70 -8.39 -7.16
N PRO A 227 30.15 -9.28 -6.23
CA PRO A 227 29.94 -9.02 -4.80
C PRO A 227 30.67 -7.76 -4.33
N ALA A 228 30.16 -7.16 -3.26
CA ALA A 228 30.86 -6.13 -2.54
C ALA A 228 32.15 -6.69 -1.91
N ARG A 229 33.06 -5.81 -1.54
CA ARG A 229 34.27 -6.17 -0.79
C ARG A 229 34.23 -5.53 0.58
N ASP A 230 34.73 -6.23 1.57
CA ASP A 230 34.94 -5.72 2.91
C ASP A 230 36.18 -4.77 2.94
N PRO A 231 36.47 -4.12 4.07
CA PRO A 231 37.65 -3.26 4.22
C PRO A 231 38.98 -3.94 3.98
N HIS A 232 39.03 -5.27 4.02
CA HIS A 232 40.24 -6.08 3.76
C HIS A 232 40.31 -6.54 2.29
N GLY A 233 39.33 -6.17 1.45
CA GLY A 233 39.28 -6.53 0.03
C GLY A 233 38.67 -7.88 -0.29
N SER A 234 38.17 -8.63 0.70
CA SER A 234 37.52 -9.92 0.53
C SER A 234 36.05 -9.76 0.08
N PRO A 235 35.52 -10.69 -0.76
CA PRO A 235 34.10 -10.69 -1.08
C PRO A 235 33.23 -10.80 0.16
N ALA A 236 32.24 -9.94 0.30
CA ALA A 236 31.41 -9.87 1.48
C ALA A 236 29.93 -9.64 1.12
N ALA A 237 29.05 -10.10 2.03
CA ALA A 237 27.64 -9.84 1.93
C ALA A 237 27.33 -8.41 2.37
N VAL A 238 26.49 -7.70 1.60
CA VAL A 238 26.01 -6.36 1.92
C VAL A 238 24.53 -6.23 1.64
N ARG A 239 23.88 -5.32 2.38
CA ARG A 239 22.54 -4.87 2.08
C ARG A 239 22.59 -3.74 1.05
N GLN A 240 21.82 -3.89 -0.03
CA GLN A 240 21.76 -2.95 -1.14
C GLN A 240 20.32 -2.53 -1.41
N ILE A 241 20.09 -1.23 -1.67
CA ILE A 241 18.83 -0.75 -2.23
C ILE A 241 18.90 -0.90 -3.75
N VAL A 242 17.88 -1.54 -4.30
CA VAL A 242 17.74 -1.79 -5.74
C VAL A 242 16.48 -1.12 -6.25
N GLU A 243 16.61 -0.39 -7.33
CA GLU A 243 15.52 0.27 -8.04
C GLU A 243 15.18 -0.51 -9.31
N VAL A 244 13.91 -0.91 -9.44
CA VAL A 244 13.41 -1.54 -10.66
C VAL A 244 12.37 -0.62 -11.28
N THR A 245 12.73 0.01 -12.39
CA THR A 245 11.90 0.99 -13.05
C THR A 245 11.16 0.38 -14.24
N PHE A 246 9.87 0.68 -14.31
CA PHE A 246 8.96 0.29 -15.39
C PHE A 246 8.56 1.51 -16.21
N HIS A 247 8.93 1.50 -17.50
CA HIS A 247 8.55 2.51 -18.49
C HIS A 247 7.84 1.87 -19.66
N LEU A 248 6.84 2.56 -20.20
CA LEU A 248 6.19 2.25 -21.49
C LEU A 248 6.77 3.20 -22.55
N TYR A 249 7.20 2.64 -23.67
CA TYR A 249 7.72 3.36 -24.81
C TYR A 249 6.63 3.52 -25.87
#